data_4a6973886589d6cba199aab2c9af650a
#
_entry.id   4a6973886589d6cba199aab2c9af650a
#
_cell.length_a   1.000
_cell.length_b   1.000
_cell.length_c   1.000
_cell.angle_alpha   90.00
_cell.angle_beta   90.00
_cell.angle_gamma   90.00
#
_symmetry.space_group_name_H-M   'P 1'
#
loop_
_entity.id
_entity.type
_entity.pdbx_description
1 polymer ?
#
loop_
_entity_poly.entity_id
_entity_poly.type
_entity_poly.pdbx_seq_one_letter_code
_entity_poly.pdbx_strand_id
1 'polypeptide(L)'
;MADVENVRAQYRRTVADAAAFFDLDKTILAKSSSFVFARPFYKEGLIGRSTVVRSAYAQFMYLVSGADHDQMEAMREYMSKLVTGWPADKVQQIVGETLDEIVDPLVYEEAVALIEEHKAAGRDVIIISSSGTDVVEPIGQRLGVDLAIGTQVAIEDGVYTGEIVFYAYGEGKAEAMRTLAAERGYDLEASYAYSDSQTDLPMLEVVGHPFAVNPDADLRRVAVEREWPILDFAKRHPELGEAIAADGRPGRVRIVA
;
A
#
# COMPACT_ATOMS: atom_id res chain seq x y z
N MET A 1 -19.35 -39.54 -14.10
CA MET A 1 -19.26 -38.10 -14.48
C MET A 1 -19.67 -37.14 -13.38
N ALA A 2 -20.48 -37.54 -12.39
CA ALA A 2 -20.85 -36.68 -11.25
C ALA A 2 -19.73 -36.43 -10.21
N ASP A 3 -18.69 -37.26 -10.17
CA ASP A 3 -17.61 -37.15 -9.15
C ASP A 3 -16.57 -36.08 -9.46
N VAL A 4 -16.34 -35.78 -10.72
CA VAL A 4 -15.32 -34.78 -11.15
C VAL A 4 -15.84 -33.34 -10.96
N GLU A 5 -17.13 -33.11 -11.12
CA GLU A 5 -17.76 -31.81 -10.83
C GLU A 5 -17.85 -31.53 -9.34
N ASN A 6 -18.08 -32.55 -8.52
CA ASN A 6 -18.12 -32.41 -7.06
C ASN A 6 -16.71 -32.19 -6.47
N VAL A 7 -15.68 -32.83 -7.03
CA VAL A 7 -14.29 -32.59 -6.66
C VAL A 7 -13.83 -31.19 -7.11
N ARG A 8 -14.23 -30.73 -8.30
CA ARG A 8 -13.99 -29.34 -8.74
C ARG A 8 -14.72 -28.29 -7.90
N ALA A 9 -15.89 -28.62 -7.37
CA ALA A 9 -16.63 -27.74 -6.45
C ALA A 9 -15.96 -27.66 -5.06
N GLN A 10 -15.36 -28.75 -4.58
CA GLN A 10 -14.62 -28.80 -3.31
C GLN A 10 -13.23 -28.15 -3.37
N TYR A 11 -12.60 -28.07 -4.57
CA TYR A 11 -11.34 -27.37 -4.82
C TYR A 11 -11.50 -26.00 -5.47
N ARG A 12 -12.70 -25.51 -5.71
CA ARG A 12 -12.91 -24.08 -5.85
C ARG A 12 -12.63 -23.49 -4.47
N ARG A 13 -11.42 -22.93 -4.25
CA ARG A 13 -11.30 -21.74 -3.43
C ARG A 13 -12.48 -20.88 -3.88
N THR A 14 -13.42 -20.61 -3.01
CA THR A 14 -14.48 -19.65 -3.31
C THR A 14 -13.74 -18.40 -3.75
N VAL A 15 -13.81 -18.09 -5.04
CA VAL A 15 -13.26 -16.86 -5.57
C VAL A 15 -13.93 -15.78 -4.75
N ALA A 16 -13.18 -14.92 -4.11
CA ALA A 16 -13.74 -13.85 -3.34
C ALA A 16 -14.57 -12.97 -4.30
N ASP A 17 -15.85 -12.79 -4.00
CA ASP A 17 -16.71 -11.96 -4.86
C ASP A 17 -16.39 -10.48 -4.72
N ALA A 18 -15.63 -10.08 -3.70
CA ALA A 18 -15.22 -8.71 -3.40
C ALA A 18 -13.81 -8.68 -2.80
N ALA A 19 -13.13 -7.55 -2.90
CA ALA A 19 -11.81 -7.31 -2.34
C ALA A 19 -11.77 -6.08 -1.43
N ALA A 20 -10.74 -6.02 -0.57
CA ALA A 20 -10.41 -4.85 0.23
C ALA A 20 -9.04 -4.33 -0.22
N PHE A 21 -9.02 -3.12 -0.76
CA PHE A 21 -7.84 -2.46 -1.26
C PHE A 21 -7.32 -1.45 -0.24
N PHE A 22 -6.05 -1.53 0.08
CA PHE A 22 -5.41 -0.64 1.05
C PHE A 22 -4.26 0.12 0.39
N ASP A 23 -4.21 1.44 0.60
CA ASP A 23 -2.93 2.13 0.50
C ASP A 23 -2.04 1.71 1.67
N LEU A 24 -0.72 1.92 1.52
CA LEU A 24 0.27 1.52 2.52
C LEU A 24 0.68 2.66 3.44
N ASP A 25 1.20 3.76 2.83
CA ASP A 25 1.86 4.84 3.55
C ASP A 25 0.85 5.73 4.28
N LYS A 26 0.96 5.87 5.62
CA LYS A 26 0.03 6.55 6.53
C LYS A 26 -1.39 5.97 6.60
N THR A 27 -1.67 4.90 5.85
CA THR A 27 -2.91 4.12 5.91
C THR A 27 -2.71 2.84 6.73
N ILE A 28 -1.80 1.95 6.33
CA ILE A 28 -1.38 0.78 7.13
C ILE A 28 -0.20 1.16 8.03
N LEU A 29 0.79 1.88 7.48
CA LEU A 29 1.95 2.38 8.21
C LEU A 29 1.71 3.80 8.70
N ALA A 30 2.15 4.11 9.92
CA ALA A 30 2.04 5.46 10.50
C ALA A 30 2.96 6.50 9.84
N LYS A 31 3.84 6.09 8.93
CA LYS A 31 4.79 6.95 8.22
C LYS A 31 4.97 6.46 6.78
N SER A 32 5.48 7.36 5.93
CA SER A 32 5.87 6.97 4.57
C SER A 32 7.04 5.99 4.59
N SER A 33 6.89 4.88 3.86
CA SER A 33 7.91 3.85 3.67
C SER A 33 9.19 4.43 3.07
N SER A 34 9.08 5.35 2.10
CA SER A 34 10.25 6.05 1.53
C SER A 34 11.09 6.78 2.59
N PHE A 35 10.44 7.39 3.60
CA PHE A 35 11.13 8.03 4.71
C PHE A 35 11.76 7.01 5.66
N VAL A 36 11.06 5.92 5.91
CA VAL A 36 11.49 4.84 6.81
C VAL A 36 12.75 4.15 6.29
N PHE A 37 12.79 3.83 5.00
CA PHE A 37 13.93 3.18 4.35
C PHE A 37 15.08 4.12 3.98
N ALA A 38 14.90 5.45 4.06
CA ALA A 38 15.96 6.41 3.72
C ALA A 38 17.26 6.18 4.52
N ARG A 39 17.15 5.89 5.83
CA ARG A 39 18.33 5.65 6.68
C ARG A 39 19.03 4.33 6.38
N PRO A 40 18.35 3.17 6.24
CA PRO A 40 18.95 1.93 5.74
C PRO A 40 19.67 2.11 4.41
N PHE A 41 19.00 2.67 3.40
CA PHE A 41 19.59 2.90 2.08
C PHE A 41 20.81 3.84 2.12
N TYR A 42 20.80 4.84 3.00
CA TYR A 42 21.95 5.71 3.21
C TYR A 42 23.13 4.95 3.84
N LYS A 43 22.89 4.14 4.89
CA LYS A 43 23.92 3.35 5.56
C LYS A 43 24.62 2.38 4.59
N GLU A 44 23.84 1.77 3.71
CA GLU A 44 24.31 0.82 2.71
C GLU A 44 24.84 1.46 1.43
N GLY A 45 24.88 2.81 1.38
CA GLY A 45 25.50 3.57 0.30
C GLY A 45 24.69 3.67 -1.00
N LEU A 46 23.40 3.27 -0.99
CA LEU A 46 22.51 3.44 -2.14
C LEU A 46 22.12 4.91 -2.34
N ILE A 47 21.97 5.69 -1.27
CA ILE A 47 21.72 7.13 -1.33
C ILE A 47 22.85 7.95 -0.71
N GLY A 48 23.20 9.06 -1.35
CA GLY A 48 24.20 10.00 -0.84
C GLY A 48 23.59 11.08 0.06
N ARG A 49 24.46 11.83 0.80
CA ARG A 49 24.03 12.95 1.66
C ARG A 49 23.23 14.02 0.91
N SER A 50 23.64 14.36 -0.30
CA SER A 50 22.93 15.33 -1.15
C SER A 50 21.53 14.85 -1.54
N THR A 51 21.35 13.56 -1.74
CA THR A 51 20.07 12.94 -2.07
C THR A 51 19.09 13.03 -0.89
N VAL A 52 19.54 12.75 0.33
CA VAL A 52 18.71 12.86 1.54
C VAL A 52 18.17 14.30 1.70
N VAL A 53 19.02 15.30 1.51
CA VAL A 53 18.62 16.72 1.61
C VAL A 53 17.63 17.10 0.50
N ARG A 54 17.86 16.64 -0.74
CA ARG A 54 16.95 16.92 -1.86
C ARG A 54 15.60 16.24 -1.70
N SER A 55 15.56 14.99 -1.20
CA SER A 55 14.32 14.27 -0.93
C SER A 55 13.49 14.96 0.15
N ALA A 56 14.13 15.41 1.23
CA ALA A 56 13.45 16.16 2.30
C ALA A 56 12.89 17.49 1.78
N TYR A 57 13.62 18.18 0.92
CA TYR A 57 13.16 19.42 0.28
C TYR A 57 12.00 19.16 -0.70
N ALA A 58 12.09 18.14 -1.55
CA ALA A 58 11.02 17.77 -2.47
C ALA A 58 9.72 17.42 -1.71
N GLN A 59 9.82 16.66 -0.62
CA GLN A 59 8.69 16.32 0.24
C GLN A 59 8.11 17.55 0.95
N PHE A 60 8.93 18.48 1.39
CA PHE A 60 8.47 19.76 1.96
C PHE A 60 7.72 20.59 0.91
N MET A 61 8.23 20.70 -0.31
CA MET A 61 7.57 21.43 -1.41
C MET A 61 6.22 20.78 -1.77
N TYR A 62 6.16 19.45 -1.82
CA TYR A 62 4.91 18.70 -2.05
C TYR A 62 3.84 19.02 -0.99
N LEU A 63 4.22 19.09 0.28
CA LEU A 63 3.31 19.44 1.39
C LEU A 63 2.79 20.88 1.32
N VAL A 64 3.57 21.80 0.72
CA VAL A 64 3.23 23.23 0.67
C VAL A 64 2.42 23.60 -0.58
N SER A 65 2.65 22.92 -1.69
CA SER A 65 2.14 23.33 -3.01
C SER A 65 0.93 22.52 -3.50
N GLY A 66 0.59 21.39 -2.85
CA GLY A 66 -0.45 20.48 -3.31
C GLY A 66 -0.02 19.60 -4.50
N ALA A 67 -0.85 18.62 -4.87
CA ALA A 67 -0.57 17.69 -5.97
C ALA A 67 -1.11 18.24 -7.30
N ASP A 68 -0.27 18.91 -8.09
CA ASP A 68 -0.55 19.25 -9.48
C ASP A 68 0.07 18.20 -10.43
N HIS A 69 -0.48 18.09 -11.66
CA HIS A 69 -0.01 17.12 -12.66
C HIS A 69 1.50 17.25 -12.96
N ASP A 70 1.99 18.48 -13.06
CA ASP A 70 3.41 18.75 -13.29
C ASP A 70 4.30 18.28 -12.13
N GLN A 71 3.79 18.32 -10.90
CA GLN A 71 4.51 17.83 -9.71
C GLN A 71 4.52 16.30 -9.65
N MET A 72 3.47 15.64 -10.12
CA MET A 72 3.43 14.18 -10.23
C MET A 72 4.49 13.67 -11.20
N GLU A 73 4.60 14.28 -12.38
CA GLU A 73 5.61 13.90 -13.37
C GLU A 73 7.03 14.20 -12.87
N ALA A 74 7.24 15.33 -12.19
CA ALA A 74 8.52 15.65 -11.56
C ALA A 74 8.90 14.65 -10.47
N MET A 75 7.93 14.17 -9.67
CA MET A 75 8.17 13.14 -8.66
C MET A 75 8.50 11.79 -9.30
N ARG A 76 7.77 11.40 -10.33
CA ARG A 76 8.04 10.19 -11.12
C ARG A 76 9.46 10.21 -11.71
N GLU A 77 9.83 11.32 -12.35
CA GLU A 77 11.18 11.50 -12.92
C GLU A 77 12.26 11.49 -11.83
N TYR A 78 11.99 12.11 -10.67
CA TYR A 78 12.90 12.08 -9.54
C TYR A 78 13.13 10.66 -9.02
N MET A 79 12.06 9.89 -8.81
CA MET A 79 12.15 8.50 -8.34
C MET A 79 12.88 7.61 -9.36
N SER A 80 12.59 7.75 -10.64
CA SER A 80 13.29 7.07 -11.72
C SER A 80 14.81 7.31 -11.64
N LYS A 81 15.23 8.57 -11.59
CA LYS A 81 16.66 8.95 -11.48
C LYS A 81 17.30 8.47 -10.18
N LEU A 82 16.55 8.43 -9.09
CA LEU A 82 17.07 8.03 -7.79
C LEU A 82 17.49 6.57 -7.76
N VAL A 83 16.65 5.69 -8.31
CA VAL A 83 16.87 4.24 -8.24
C VAL A 83 17.75 3.71 -9.37
N THR A 84 18.00 4.49 -10.43
CA THR A 84 18.81 4.08 -11.56
C THR A 84 20.19 3.60 -11.12
N GLY A 85 20.55 2.38 -11.51
CA GLY A 85 21.83 1.75 -11.19
C GLY A 85 21.90 1.10 -9.80
N TRP A 86 20.82 1.10 -9.01
CA TRP A 86 20.81 0.36 -7.75
C TRP A 86 20.74 -1.15 -8.02
N PRO A 87 21.54 -1.98 -7.33
CA PRO A 87 21.41 -3.44 -7.42
C PRO A 87 20.09 -3.87 -6.77
N ALA A 88 19.25 -4.60 -7.50
CA ALA A 88 17.94 -5.03 -7.03
C ALA A 88 18.02 -5.98 -5.83
N ASP A 89 18.95 -6.94 -5.86
CA ASP A 89 19.23 -7.87 -4.77
C ASP A 89 19.60 -7.15 -3.46
N LYS A 90 20.41 -6.08 -3.57
CA LYS A 90 20.79 -5.28 -2.41
C LYS A 90 19.60 -4.52 -1.82
N VAL A 91 18.71 -3.99 -2.66
CA VAL A 91 17.46 -3.36 -2.18
C VAL A 91 16.61 -4.36 -1.42
N GLN A 92 16.37 -5.55 -2.00
CA GLN A 92 15.60 -6.61 -1.38
C GLN A 92 16.21 -7.08 -0.07
N GLN A 93 17.54 -7.25 -0.02
CA GLN A 93 18.25 -7.59 1.21
C GLN A 93 18.03 -6.55 2.31
N ILE A 94 18.25 -5.25 2.02
CA ILE A 94 18.09 -4.16 3.00
C ILE A 94 16.66 -4.12 3.52
N VAL A 95 15.66 -4.23 2.64
CA VAL A 95 14.26 -4.24 3.04
C VAL A 95 13.97 -5.44 3.95
N GLY A 96 14.38 -6.65 3.55
CA GLY A 96 14.16 -7.87 4.34
C GLY A 96 14.79 -7.81 5.73
N GLU A 97 16.02 -7.28 5.85
CA GLU A 97 16.73 -7.18 7.14
C GLU A 97 16.16 -6.10 8.08
N THR A 98 15.33 -5.19 7.57
CA THR A 98 14.83 -4.04 8.34
C THR A 98 13.34 -4.09 8.67
N LEU A 99 12.63 -5.10 8.20
CA LEU A 99 11.17 -5.20 8.42
C LEU A 99 10.81 -5.23 9.91
N ASP A 100 11.43 -6.11 10.69
CA ASP A 100 11.10 -6.32 12.11
C ASP A 100 11.39 -5.07 12.96
N GLU A 101 12.53 -4.43 12.71
CA GLU A 101 12.97 -3.30 13.53
C GLU A 101 12.34 -1.96 13.13
N ILE A 102 12.00 -1.80 11.85
CA ILE A 102 11.66 -0.49 11.30
C ILE A 102 10.21 -0.43 10.85
N VAL A 103 9.67 -1.49 10.25
CA VAL A 103 8.30 -1.50 9.72
C VAL A 103 7.29 -1.90 10.78
N ASP A 104 7.50 -3.01 11.46
CA ASP A 104 6.55 -3.54 12.46
C ASP A 104 6.09 -2.50 13.49
N PRO A 105 6.98 -1.70 14.11
CA PRO A 105 6.56 -0.68 15.08
C PRO A 105 5.74 0.48 14.49
N LEU A 106 5.62 0.55 13.16
CA LEU A 106 4.88 1.59 12.46
C LEU A 106 3.51 1.13 11.97
N VAL A 107 3.22 -0.17 11.99
CA VAL A 107 1.93 -0.70 11.58
C VAL A 107 0.85 -0.30 12.57
N TYR A 108 -0.29 0.18 12.09
CA TYR A 108 -1.44 0.45 12.93
C TYR A 108 -2.15 -0.85 13.33
N GLU A 109 -2.48 -1.01 14.62
CA GLU A 109 -3.31 -2.13 15.11
C GLU A 109 -4.67 -2.19 14.41
N GLU A 110 -5.25 -1.02 14.19
CA GLU A 110 -6.55 -0.88 13.54
C GLU A 110 -6.50 -1.35 12.08
N ALA A 111 -5.40 -1.12 11.37
CA ALA A 111 -5.22 -1.63 10.01
C ALA A 111 -5.12 -3.16 9.99
N VAL A 112 -4.37 -3.75 10.91
CA VAL A 112 -4.27 -5.22 11.05
C VAL A 112 -5.64 -5.81 11.36
N ALA A 113 -6.40 -5.20 12.28
CA ALA A 113 -7.75 -5.65 12.63
C ALA A 113 -8.70 -5.64 11.42
N LEU A 114 -8.65 -4.59 10.57
CA LEU A 114 -9.44 -4.52 9.35
C LEU A 114 -9.02 -5.58 8.32
N ILE A 115 -7.72 -5.80 8.13
CA ILE A 115 -7.18 -6.85 7.27
C ILE A 115 -7.76 -8.21 7.69
N GLU A 116 -7.69 -8.55 8.98
CA GLU A 116 -8.22 -9.80 9.50
C GLU A 116 -9.75 -9.89 9.39
N GLU A 117 -10.48 -8.78 9.58
CA GLU A 117 -11.94 -8.73 9.38
C GLU A 117 -12.31 -9.04 7.92
N HIS A 118 -11.61 -8.45 6.95
CA HIS A 118 -11.84 -8.73 5.54
C HIS A 118 -11.53 -10.18 5.18
N LYS A 119 -10.41 -10.72 5.65
CA LYS A 119 -10.04 -12.12 5.45
C LYS A 119 -11.07 -13.07 6.06
N ALA A 120 -11.53 -12.79 7.28
CA ALA A 120 -12.56 -13.57 7.95
C ALA A 120 -13.92 -13.54 7.22
N ALA A 121 -14.22 -12.44 6.52
CA ALA A 121 -15.40 -12.30 5.66
C ALA A 121 -15.22 -12.93 4.27
N GLY A 122 -14.07 -13.55 3.98
CA GLY A 122 -13.77 -14.22 2.70
C GLY A 122 -13.41 -13.28 1.56
N ARG A 123 -13.08 -12.02 1.86
CA ARG A 123 -12.60 -11.04 0.87
C ARG A 123 -11.09 -11.15 0.71
N ASP A 124 -10.60 -11.05 -0.52
CA ASP A 124 -9.17 -10.90 -0.78
C ASP A 124 -8.72 -9.51 -0.28
N VAL A 125 -7.56 -9.47 0.37
CA VAL A 125 -6.95 -8.22 0.85
C VAL A 125 -5.75 -7.88 -0.04
N ILE A 126 -5.75 -6.65 -0.57
CA ILE A 126 -4.78 -6.21 -1.57
C ILE A 126 -4.19 -4.88 -1.13
N ILE A 127 -2.86 -4.77 -1.09
CA ILE A 127 -2.16 -3.51 -0.91
C ILE A 127 -1.80 -2.94 -2.28
N ILE A 128 -2.07 -1.64 -2.50
CA ILE A 128 -1.63 -0.91 -3.70
C ILE A 128 -0.96 0.38 -3.26
N SER A 129 0.36 0.51 -3.47
CA SER A 129 1.16 1.62 -2.98
C SER A 129 2.05 2.23 -4.05
N SER A 130 2.24 3.54 -3.99
CA SER A 130 3.19 4.25 -4.85
C SER A 130 4.66 3.92 -4.56
N SER A 131 4.96 3.30 -3.44
CA SER A 131 6.29 2.79 -3.10
C SER A 131 6.70 1.63 -4.02
N GLY A 132 8.00 1.41 -4.16
CA GLY A 132 8.54 0.36 -5.04
C GLY A 132 8.09 -1.05 -4.63
N THR A 133 7.86 -1.91 -5.60
CA THR A 133 7.43 -3.31 -5.40
C THR A 133 8.29 -4.05 -4.39
N ASP A 134 9.63 -3.87 -4.43
CA ASP A 134 10.57 -4.53 -3.50
C ASP A 134 10.42 -4.07 -2.03
N VAL A 135 9.68 -3.00 -1.79
CA VAL A 135 9.30 -2.55 -0.43
C VAL A 135 7.90 -3.06 -0.09
N VAL A 136 6.97 -2.97 -1.03
CA VAL A 136 5.55 -3.23 -0.78
C VAL A 136 5.27 -4.73 -0.62
N GLU A 137 5.86 -5.59 -1.47
CA GLU A 137 5.65 -7.03 -1.42
C GLU A 137 6.11 -7.68 -0.10
N PRO A 138 7.33 -7.42 0.43
CA PRO A 138 7.74 -7.98 1.71
C PRO A 138 6.85 -7.52 2.88
N ILE A 139 6.38 -6.27 2.86
CA ILE A 139 5.43 -5.76 3.86
C ILE A 139 4.09 -6.48 3.73
N GLY A 140 3.58 -6.65 2.50
CA GLY A 140 2.34 -7.38 2.25
C GLY A 140 2.42 -8.85 2.70
N GLN A 141 3.53 -9.53 2.43
CA GLN A 141 3.78 -10.89 2.92
C GLN A 141 3.79 -10.95 4.45
N ARG A 142 4.44 -9.98 5.10
CA ARG A 142 4.48 -9.87 6.56
C ARG A 142 3.09 -9.69 7.17
N LEU A 143 2.21 -8.92 6.53
CA LEU A 143 0.83 -8.69 6.93
C LEU A 143 -0.12 -9.83 6.53
N GLY A 144 0.37 -10.80 5.74
CA GLY A 144 -0.41 -11.94 5.25
C GLY A 144 -1.54 -11.55 4.31
N VAL A 145 -1.38 -10.47 3.52
CA VAL A 145 -2.36 -10.08 2.49
C VAL A 145 -2.26 -10.98 1.26
N ASP A 146 -3.31 -11.05 0.44
CA ASP A 146 -3.39 -11.93 -0.71
C ASP A 146 -2.57 -11.42 -1.91
N LEU A 147 -2.36 -10.10 -2.00
CA LEU A 147 -1.56 -9.45 -3.03
C LEU A 147 -1.03 -8.10 -2.55
N ALA A 148 0.19 -7.75 -2.97
CA ALA A 148 0.78 -6.45 -2.74
C ALA A 148 1.36 -5.92 -4.06
N ILE A 149 0.94 -4.70 -4.46
CA ILE A 149 1.30 -4.07 -5.72
C ILE A 149 2.01 -2.75 -5.42
N GLY A 150 3.24 -2.64 -5.88
CA GLY A 150 4.02 -1.40 -5.82
C GLY A 150 4.27 -0.82 -7.19
N THR A 151 4.92 0.35 -7.23
CA THR A 151 5.50 0.91 -8.44
C THR A 151 6.60 -0.01 -8.95
N GLN A 152 6.54 -0.39 -10.21
CA GLN A 152 7.51 -1.30 -10.84
C GLN A 152 8.51 -0.52 -11.69
N VAL A 153 9.77 -0.79 -11.44
CA VAL A 153 10.89 -0.25 -12.23
C VAL A 153 11.57 -1.42 -12.94
N ALA A 154 11.88 -1.25 -14.24
CA ALA A 154 12.55 -2.27 -15.01
C ALA A 154 13.94 -2.60 -14.43
N ILE A 155 14.30 -3.90 -14.47
CA ILE A 155 15.59 -4.42 -14.02
C ILE A 155 16.28 -5.05 -15.23
N GLU A 156 17.51 -4.64 -15.51
CA GLU A 156 18.41 -5.23 -16.51
C GLU A 156 19.73 -5.57 -15.84
N ASP A 157 20.26 -6.73 -16.10
CA ASP A 157 21.53 -7.22 -15.54
C ASP A 157 21.61 -7.09 -13.99
N GLY A 158 20.46 -7.25 -13.29
CA GLY A 158 20.36 -7.18 -11.83
C GLY A 158 20.34 -5.77 -11.24
N VAL A 159 20.26 -4.71 -12.07
CA VAL A 159 20.17 -3.33 -11.62
C VAL A 159 18.92 -2.64 -12.15
N TYR A 160 18.39 -1.69 -11.39
CA TYR A 160 17.27 -0.85 -11.86
C TYR A 160 17.71 0.07 -12.98
N THR A 161 16.97 0.07 -14.09
CA THR A 161 17.21 0.97 -15.23
C THR A 161 16.70 2.39 -14.98
N GLY A 162 15.76 2.55 -14.06
CA GLY A 162 15.01 3.78 -13.85
C GLY A 162 13.76 3.89 -14.72
N GLU A 163 13.54 2.99 -15.68
CA GLU A 163 12.30 2.94 -16.44
C GLU A 163 11.15 2.44 -15.55
N ILE A 164 10.14 3.30 -15.33
CA ILE A 164 8.94 2.93 -14.58
C ILE A 164 7.96 2.25 -15.53
N VAL A 165 7.82 0.93 -15.41
CA VAL A 165 6.91 0.10 -16.22
C VAL A 165 5.47 0.14 -15.72
N PHE A 166 5.28 0.33 -14.41
CA PHE A 166 3.97 0.56 -13.80
C PHE A 166 4.10 1.56 -12.64
N TYR A 167 3.26 2.60 -12.65
CA TYR A 167 3.25 3.62 -11.61
C TYR A 167 1.98 3.52 -10.78
N ALA A 168 2.07 2.95 -9.57
CA ALA A 168 0.96 2.74 -8.64
C ALA A 168 0.58 4.04 -7.91
N TYR A 169 0.22 5.08 -8.65
CA TYR A 169 -0.14 6.40 -8.12
C TYR A 169 -1.38 6.94 -8.81
N GLY A 170 -2.28 7.58 -8.06
CA GLY A 170 -3.48 8.21 -8.58
C GLY A 170 -4.31 7.24 -9.43
N GLU A 171 -4.56 7.59 -10.69
CA GLU A 171 -5.32 6.75 -11.65
C GLU A 171 -4.68 5.38 -11.87
N GLY A 172 -3.35 5.25 -11.76
CA GLY A 172 -2.68 3.95 -11.89
C GLY A 172 -3.13 2.94 -10.84
N LYS A 173 -3.46 3.37 -9.61
CA LYS A 173 -4.05 2.49 -8.58
C LYS A 173 -5.45 2.03 -9.01
N ALA A 174 -6.30 2.96 -9.46
CA ALA A 174 -7.65 2.65 -9.91
C ALA A 174 -7.66 1.70 -11.11
N GLU A 175 -6.73 1.86 -12.05
CA GLU A 175 -6.56 0.97 -13.20
C GLU A 175 -6.15 -0.43 -12.77
N ALA A 176 -5.20 -0.56 -11.82
CA ALA A 176 -4.82 -1.84 -11.24
C ALA A 176 -6.03 -2.55 -10.58
N MET A 177 -6.86 -1.81 -9.85
CA MET A 177 -8.08 -2.37 -9.23
C MET A 177 -9.08 -2.87 -10.27
N ARG A 178 -9.34 -2.09 -11.33
CA ARG A 178 -10.24 -2.51 -12.43
C ARG A 178 -9.71 -3.75 -13.15
N THR A 179 -8.39 -3.80 -13.39
CA THR A 179 -7.73 -4.95 -14.03
C THR A 179 -7.87 -6.20 -13.16
N LEU A 180 -7.56 -6.10 -11.88
CA LEU A 180 -7.73 -7.22 -10.93
C LEU A 180 -9.19 -7.66 -10.80
N ALA A 181 -10.13 -6.72 -10.78
CA ALA A 181 -11.55 -7.04 -10.73
C ALA A 181 -11.99 -7.83 -11.97
N ALA A 182 -11.52 -7.43 -13.15
CA ALA A 182 -11.80 -8.16 -14.39
C ALA A 182 -11.16 -9.56 -14.40
N GLU A 183 -9.92 -9.71 -13.91
CA GLU A 183 -9.19 -10.98 -13.91
C GLU A 183 -9.69 -11.95 -12.86
N ARG A 184 -10.04 -11.47 -11.67
CA ARG A 184 -10.41 -12.29 -10.50
C ARG A 184 -11.91 -12.34 -10.26
N GLY A 185 -12.70 -11.54 -10.96
CA GLY A 185 -14.15 -11.52 -10.87
C GLY A 185 -14.70 -10.75 -9.67
N TYR A 186 -13.94 -9.77 -9.13
CA TYR A 186 -14.44 -8.97 -8.03
C TYR A 186 -15.56 -8.02 -8.45
N ASP A 187 -16.59 -7.92 -7.64
CA ASP A 187 -17.58 -6.86 -7.69
C ASP A 187 -17.01 -5.62 -6.97
N LEU A 188 -16.68 -4.58 -7.73
CA LEU A 188 -16.12 -3.35 -7.18
C LEU A 188 -17.15 -2.57 -6.33
N GLU A 189 -18.44 -2.66 -6.63
CA GLU A 189 -19.50 -2.06 -5.80
C GLU A 189 -19.61 -2.74 -4.42
N ALA A 190 -19.26 -4.01 -4.33
CA ALA A 190 -19.21 -4.74 -3.07
C ALA A 190 -17.81 -4.68 -2.40
N SER A 191 -16.84 -4.04 -3.05
CA SER A 191 -15.45 -3.95 -2.60
C SER A 191 -15.19 -2.69 -1.77
N TYR A 192 -14.06 -2.71 -1.06
CA TYR A 192 -13.64 -1.71 -0.09
C TYR A 192 -12.33 -1.06 -0.49
N ALA A 193 -12.14 0.23 -0.19
CA ALA A 193 -10.86 0.90 -0.36
C ALA A 193 -10.55 1.84 0.81
N TYR A 194 -9.26 1.88 1.20
CA TYR A 194 -8.75 2.62 2.35
C TYR A 194 -7.55 3.45 1.96
N SER A 195 -7.57 4.78 2.19
CA SER A 195 -6.44 5.67 1.95
C SER A 195 -6.46 6.91 2.83
N ASP A 196 -5.27 7.52 3.03
CA ASP A 196 -5.05 8.78 3.75
C ASP A 196 -5.00 10.01 2.84
N SER A 197 -4.86 9.85 1.54
CA SER A 197 -4.47 10.93 0.63
C SER A 197 -5.50 11.22 -0.46
N GLN A 198 -5.67 12.52 -0.76
CA GLN A 198 -6.46 12.98 -1.90
C GLN A 198 -5.94 12.44 -3.24
N THR A 199 -4.65 12.14 -3.34
CA THR A 199 -4.08 11.57 -4.58
C THR A 199 -4.65 10.20 -4.93
N ASP A 200 -5.24 9.50 -3.94
CA ASP A 200 -5.89 8.20 -4.09
C ASP A 200 -7.41 8.31 -4.32
N LEU A 201 -7.91 9.53 -4.56
CA LEU A 201 -9.33 9.73 -4.88
C LEU A 201 -9.83 8.81 -6.01
N PRO A 202 -9.08 8.62 -7.13
CA PRO A 202 -9.50 7.68 -8.17
C PRO A 202 -9.67 6.23 -7.66
N MET A 203 -8.80 5.78 -6.75
CA MET A 203 -8.88 4.46 -6.11
C MET A 203 -10.13 4.35 -5.22
N LEU A 204 -10.44 5.39 -4.44
CA LEU A 204 -11.62 5.42 -3.56
C LEU A 204 -12.94 5.50 -4.33
N GLU A 205 -12.94 6.14 -5.50
CA GLU A 205 -14.12 6.30 -6.37
C GLU A 205 -14.50 5.04 -7.16
N VAL A 206 -13.60 4.05 -7.25
CA VAL A 206 -13.82 2.81 -8.00
C VAL A 206 -14.68 1.82 -7.24
N VAL A 207 -14.74 1.93 -5.91
CA VAL A 207 -15.43 0.96 -5.03
C VAL A 207 -16.73 1.51 -4.45
N GLY A 208 -17.63 0.60 -4.07
CA GLY A 208 -18.86 0.99 -3.36
C GLY A 208 -18.66 1.30 -1.88
N HIS A 209 -17.51 0.89 -1.27
CA HIS A 209 -17.22 1.13 0.14
C HIS A 209 -15.87 1.84 0.35
N PRO A 210 -15.76 3.15 0.03
CA PRO A 210 -14.57 3.95 0.29
C PRO A 210 -14.47 4.39 1.75
N PHE A 211 -13.24 4.41 2.29
CA PHE A 211 -12.92 4.86 3.64
C PHE A 211 -11.70 5.78 3.64
N ALA A 212 -11.83 6.94 4.26
CA ALA A 212 -10.73 7.86 4.48
C ALA A 212 -10.06 7.56 5.83
N VAL A 213 -8.78 7.15 5.82
CA VAL A 213 -8.02 6.78 7.02
C VAL A 213 -7.03 7.88 7.34
N ASN A 214 -7.12 8.47 8.55
CA ASN A 214 -6.24 9.59 8.95
C ASN A 214 -6.05 10.64 7.82
N PRO A 215 -7.13 11.05 7.10
CA PRO A 215 -7.03 11.73 5.82
C PRO A 215 -6.31 13.08 5.91
N ASP A 216 -5.58 13.41 4.84
CA ASP A 216 -5.11 14.76 4.62
C ASP A 216 -6.29 15.76 4.53
N ALA A 217 -5.98 17.07 4.53
CA ALA A 217 -7.03 18.10 4.60
C ALA A 217 -7.99 18.06 3.40
N ASP A 218 -7.47 17.74 2.23
CA ASP A 218 -8.25 17.73 0.99
C ASP A 218 -9.11 16.47 0.89
N LEU A 219 -8.56 15.28 1.21
CA LEU A 219 -9.36 14.05 1.28
C LEU A 219 -10.42 14.15 2.38
N ARG A 220 -10.10 14.75 3.55
CA ARG A 220 -11.07 14.95 4.63
C ARG A 220 -12.26 15.79 4.15
N ARG A 221 -12.00 16.87 3.39
CA ARG A 221 -13.06 17.71 2.82
C ARG A 221 -13.95 16.91 1.87
N VAL A 222 -13.36 16.13 0.96
CA VAL A 222 -14.10 15.27 0.02
C VAL A 222 -14.89 14.20 0.76
N ALA A 223 -14.30 13.55 1.77
CA ALA A 223 -14.97 12.51 2.55
C ALA A 223 -16.21 13.06 3.28
N VAL A 224 -16.11 14.25 3.88
CA VAL A 224 -17.26 14.92 4.50
C VAL A 224 -18.33 15.30 3.47
N GLU A 225 -17.93 15.84 2.31
CA GLU A 225 -18.85 16.23 1.23
C GLU A 225 -19.62 15.05 0.65
N ARG A 226 -18.96 13.87 0.59
CA ARG A 226 -19.51 12.62 0.02
C ARG A 226 -20.06 11.68 1.06
N GLU A 227 -20.09 12.08 2.32
CA GLU A 227 -20.54 11.25 3.45
C GLU A 227 -19.75 9.90 3.56
N TRP A 228 -18.47 9.91 3.15
CA TRP A 228 -17.60 8.75 3.30
C TRP A 228 -17.14 8.60 4.76
N PRO A 229 -17.08 7.37 5.29
CA PRO A 229 -16.57 7.14 6.63
C PRO A 229 -15.12 7.60 6.80
N ILE A 230 -14.85 8.28 7.92
CA ILE A 230 -13.50 8.68 8.30
C ILE A 230 -13.07 7.81 9.49
N LEU A 231 -11.91 7.16 9.36
CA LEU A 231 -11.33 6.31 10.38
C LEU A 231 -10.10 7.02 10.96
N ASP A 232 -10.05 7.14 12.28
CA ASP A 232 -8.87 7.66 12.98
C ASP A 232 -8.09 6.49 13.60
N PHE A 233 -6.96 6.12 12.99
CA PHE A 233 -6.02 5.14 13.52
C PHE A 233 -5.00 5.84 14.41
N ALA A 234 -4.77 5.33 15.59
CA ALA A 234 -3.90 5.94 16.58
C ALA A 234 -2.93 4.95 17.24
N LYS A 235 -3.27 3.67 17.30
CA LYS A 235 -2.48 2.66 17.99
C LYS A 235 -1.49 2.03 17.04
N ARG A 236 -0.23 1.99 17.46
CA ARG A 236 0.83 1.30 16.72
C ARG A 236 1.04 -0.07 17.33
N HIS A 237 1.24 -1.05 16.46
CA HIS A 237 1.47 -2.42 16.87
C HIS A 237 2.90 -2.56 17.43
N PRO A 238 3.10 -2.91 18.71
CA PRO A 238 4.44 -2.99 19.28
C PRO A 238 5.25 -4.20 18.77
N GLU A 239 4.58 -5.29 18.39
CA GLU A 239 5.20 -6.56 17.99
C GLU A 239 4.28 -7.34 17.05
N LEU A 240 4.35 -7.05 15.74
CA LEU A 240 3.48 -7.67 14.74
C LEU A 240 3.64 -9.21 14.69
N GLY A 241 4.87 -9.70 14.87
CA GLY A 241 5.20 -11.13 14.80
C GLY A 241 4.63 -11.98 15.95
N GLU A 242 4.43 -11.41 17.15
CA GLU A 242 3.86 -12.11 18.29
C GLU A 242 2.33 -12.03 18.35
N ALA A 243 1.74 -10.93 17.84
CA ALA A 243 0.30 -10.72 17.91
C ALA A 243 -0.50 -11.56 16.92
N ILE A 244 0.03 -11.82 15.73
CA ILE A 244 -0.59 -12.76 14.77
C ILE A 244 -0.63 -14.19 15.35
N ALA A 245 0.27 -14.51 16.29
CA ALA A 245 0.36 -15.82 16.94
C ALA A 245 -0.51 -15.95 18.21
N ALA A 246 -0.88 -14.85 18.89
CA ALA A 246 -1.32 -14.91 20.28
C ALA A 246 -2.82 -14.70 20.53
N ASP A 247 -3.56 -13.89 19.75
CA ASP A 247 -4.99 -13.66 20.10
C ASP A 247 -5.82 -13.17 18.90
N GLY A 248 -6.70 -14.03 18.40
CA GLY A 248 -7.64 -13.75 17.32
C GLY A 248 -8.79 -12.81 17.69
N ARG A 249 -8.55 -11.67 18.35
CA ARG A 249 -9.58 -10.68 18.63
C ARG A 249 -9.23 -9.31 18.06
N PRO A 250 -10.02 -8.80 17.09
CA PRO A 250 -9.77 -7.50 16.49
C PRO A 250 -9.99 -6.35 17.48
N GLY A 251 -9.10 -5.38 17.48
CA GLY A 251 -9.29 -4.09 18.13
C GLY A 251 -10.52 -3.35 17.56
N ARG A 252 -11.21 -2.55 18.35
CA ARG A 252 -12.37 -1.78 17.87
C ARG A 252 -11.89 -0.56 17.08
N VAL A 253 -12.27 -0.50 15.81
CA VAL A 253 -12.12 0.69 14.96
C VAL A 253 -13.13 1.77 15.40
N ARG A 254 -12.67 3.01 15.54
CA ARG A 254 -13.51 4.15 15.86
C ARG A 254 -13.91 4.87 14.57
N ILE A 255 -15.20 4.80 14.24
CA ILE A 255 -15.78 5.62 13.16
C ILE A 255 -16.11 6.99 13.75
N VAL A 256 -15.62 8.05 13.14
CA VAL A 256 -15.93 9.43 13.49
C VAL A 256 -17.02 9.91 12.54
N ALA A 257 -18.17 10.22 13.09
CA ALA A 257 -19.31 10.74 12.34
C ALA A 257 -19.14 12.24 12.05
#